data_f2f3a75f0b7df2fa68870ed11c006551
#
_entry.id   f2f3a75f0b7df2fa68870ed11c006551
#
_cell.length_a   1.000
_cell.length_b   1.000
_cell.length_c   1.000
_cell.angle_alpha   90.00
_cell.angle_beta   90.00
_cell.angle_gamma   90.00
#
_symmetry.space_group_name_H-M   'P 1'
#
loop_
_entity.id
_entity.type
_entity.pdbx_description
1 polymer ?
#
loop_
_entity_poly.entity_id
_entity_poly.type
_entity_poly.pdbx_seq_one_letter_code
_entity_poly.pdbx_strand_id
1 'polypeptide(L)'
;VKRCLLISGLLGLLASCTTTPPTIGDPAPQLSDRRAEQAYQELFLQYSDRAEIYDGFDTRMFAGATFQTLAFREARVQRLAQFQYLPKPRVEELLAKERAEEAEFHEFWLGVHVNDYRFEDFGRKNTIWRMVLLTPSMEVEPASIERLGRSNLSMRSFYPYMGVFWIAYRVRFPKVLTDGTPVIPPTASHVHLRLASTLGHAELRVHAR
;
A
#
# COMPACT_ATOMS: atom_id res chain seq x y z
N VAL A 1 -37.48 -41.97 33.32
CA VAL A 1 -37.66 -41.87 31.87
C VAL A 1 -37.71 -40.41 31.50
N LYS A 2 -36.83 -39.91 30.56
CA LYS A 2 -36.86 -38.63 29.85
C LYS A 2 -36.46 -37.35 30.62
N ARG A 3 -35.15 -37.10 30.71
CA ARG A 3 -34.58 -35.75 30.79
C ARG A 3 -33.11 -35.82 30.34
N CYS A 4 -32.87 -35.97 29.06
CA CYS A 4 -31.57 -35.73 28.41
C CYS A 4 -31.87 -35.33 26.98
N LEU A 5 -31.85 -34.05 26.70
CA LEU A 5 -31.76 -33.48 25.32
C LEU A 5 -32.08 -31.99 25.39
N LEU A 6 -31.10 -31.16 25.74
CA LEU A 6 -31.12 -29.72 25.47
C LEU A 6 -29.81 -29.06 25.92
N ILE A 7 -28.64 -29.64 25.49
CA ILE A 7 -27.34 -28.97 25.58
C ILE A 7 -26.59 -29.28 24.26
N SER A 8 -27.09 -28.79 23.17
CA SER A 8 -26.38 -28.87 21.89
C SER A 8 -26.87 -27.71 21.00
N GLY A 9 -26.49 -26.49 21.33
CA GLY A 9 -26.97 -25.35 20.55
C GLY A 9 -26.23 -24.03 20.78
N LEU A 10 -25.08 -24.03 21.48
CA LEU A 10 -24.43 -22.75 21.81
C LEU A 10 -22.93 -22.71 21.48
N LEU A 11 -22.50 -23.38 20.40
CA LEU A 11 -21.09 -23.37 19.95
C LEU A 11 -20.95 -22.89 18.51
N GLY A 12 -21.68 -21.89 18.09
CA GLY A 12 -21.70 -21.47 16.67
C GLY A 12 -21.59 -20.00 16.39
N LEU A 13 -21.10 -19.15 17.29
CA LEU A 13 -21.00 -17.70 17.04
C LEU A 13 -19.70 -17.08 17.56
N LEU A 14 -18.57 -17.69 17.29
CA LEU A 14 -17.30 -16.97 17.23
C LEU A 14 -17.06 -16.58 15.78
N ALA A 15 -17.95 -15.77 15.21
CA ALA A 15 -17.63 -15.00 14.01
C ALA A 15 -16.50 -14.07 14.40
N SER A 16 -15.30 -14.42 13.97
CA SER A 16 -14.11 -13.58 14.01
C SER A 16 -14.49 -12.20 13.43
N CYS A 17 -14.65 -11.22 14.29
CA CYS A 17 -14.68 -9.83 13.87
C CYS A 17 -13.29 -9.49 13.33
N THR A 18 -13.06 -9.71 12.05
CA THR A 18 -11.98 -9.01 11.36
C THR A 18 -12.36 -7.54 11.38
N THR A 19 -11.81 -6.79 12.31
CA THR A 19 -11.96 -5.35 12.38
C THR A 19 -11.19 -4.74 11.21
N THR A 20 -11.82 -4.70 10.02
CA THR A 20 -11.37 -3.77 9.00
C THR A 20 -11.64 -2.38 9.54
N PRO A 21 -10.62 -1.50 9.62
CA PRO A 21 -10.85 -0.13 10.07
C PRO A 21 -11.96 0.50 9.23
N PRO A 22 -12.90 1.25 9.82
CA PRO A 22 -13.98 1.85 9.08
C PRO A 22 -13.40 2.77 8.00
N THR A 23 -13.75 2.51 6.75
CA THR A 23 -13.41 3.41 5.65
C THR A 23 -14.29 4.65 5.81
N ILE A 24 -13.72 5.73 6.34
CA ILE A 24 -14.43 7.01 6.45
C ILE A 24 -14.45 7.63 5.06
N GLY A 25 -15.62 7.80 4.50
CA GLY A 25 -15.85 8.41 3.20
C GLY A 25 -16.58 7.49 2.21
N ASP A 26 -16.79 8.00 1.00
CA ASP A 26 -17.40 7.23 -0.06
C ASP A 26 -16.55 6.02 -0.46
N PRO A 27 -17.14 4.90 -0.88
CA PRO A 27 -16.38 3.76 -1.37
C PRO A 27 -15.48 4.18 -2.55
N ALA A 28 -14.33 3.52 -2.65
CA ALA A 28 -13.42 3.76 -3.77
C ALA A 28 -14.13 3.46 -5.10
N PRO A 29 -13.95 4.31 -6.14
CA PRO A 29 -14.53 4.07 -7.45
C PRO A 29 -14.07 2.75 -8.04
N GLN A 30 -15.00 2.03 -8.69
CA GLN A 30 -14.75 0.76 -9.34
C GLN A 30 -15.06 0.85 -10.83
N LEU A 31 -14.41 0.00 -11.64
CA LEU A 31 -14.74 -0.14 -13.06
C LEU A 31 -16.11 -0.83 -13.21
N SER A 32 -16.84 -0.45 -14.25
CA SER A 32 -18.08 -1.13 -14.66
C SER A 32 -17.83 -2.55 -15.20
N ASP A 33 -16.69 -2.77 -15.84
CA ASP A 33 -16.23 -4.11 -16.24
C ASP A 33 -15.72 -4.88 -15.02
N ARG A 34 -16.51 -5.84 -14.55
CA ARG A 34 -16.20 -6.64 -13.36
C ARG A 34 -14.94 -7.48 -13.51
N ARG A 35 -14.61 -7.96 -14.73
CA ARG A 35 -13.41 -8.77 -14.94
C ARG A 35 -12.16 -7.91 -14.85
N ALA A 36 -12.18 -6.74 -15.48
CA ALA A 36 -11.09 -5.78 -15.38
C ALA A 36 -10.90 -5.29 -13.94
N GLU A 37 -12.00 -5.04 -13.21
CA GLU A 37 -11.94 -4.67 -11.79
C GLU A 37 -11.32 -5.77 -10.94
N GLN A 38 -11.75 -7.02 -11.10
CA GLN A 38 -11.21 -8.16 -10.36
C GLN A 38 -9.72 -8.36 -10.65
N ALA A 39 -9.31 -8.33 -11.92
CA ALA A 39 -7.90 -8.47 -12.29
C ALA A 39 -7.02 -7.37 -11.67
N TYR A 40 -7.52 -6.14 -11.62
CA TYR A 40 -6.82 -5.05 -10.93
C TYR A 40 -6.72 -5.30 -9.43
N GLN A 41 -7.80 -5.74 -8.78
CA GLN A 41 -7.83 -6.03 -7.34
C GLN A 41 -6.87 -7.17 -6.96
N GLU A 42 -6.76 -8.19 -7.78
CA GLU A 42 -5.81 -9.29 -7.57
C GLU A 42 -4.36 -8.79 -7.56
N LEU A 43 -3.97 -7.97 -8.57
CA LEU A 43 -2.65 -7.33 -8.60
C LEU A 43 -2.45 -6.35 -7.43
N PHE A 44 -3.49 -5.58 -7.11
CA PHE A 44 -3.43 -4.66 -5.97
C PHE A 44 -3.15 -5.41 -4.66
N LEU A 45 -3.83 -6.51 -4.39
CA LEU A 45 -3.62 -7.32 -3.19
C LEU A 45 -2.24 -7.99 -3.16
N GLN A 46 -1.70 -8.35 -4.33
CA GLN A 46 -0.36 -8.92 -4.44
C GLN A 46 0.73 -7.91 -4.06
N TYR A 47 0.59 -6.65 -4.49
CA TYR A 47 1.63 -5.62 -4.33
C TYR A 47 1.31 -4.60 -3.25
N SER A 48 0.28 -4.81 -2.45
CA SER A 48 -0.12 -3.89 -1.38
C SER A 48 -0.23 -4.60 -0.05
N ASP A 49 0.06 -3.86 1.00
CA ASP A 49 -0.16 -4.31 2.37
C ASP A 49 -0.59 -3.16 3.27
N ARG A 50 -1.11 -3.48 4.45
CA ARG A 50 -1.55 -2.54 5.47
C ARG A 50 -0.94 -2.89 6.80
N ALA A 51 -0.64 -1.88 7.60
CA ALA A 51 -0.16 -2.04 8.94
C ALA A 51 -0.70 -0.94 9.85
N GLU A 52 -0.73 -1.21 11.14
CA GLU A 52 -1.26 -0.32 12.14
C GLU A 52 -0.29 -0.28 13.33
N ILE A 53 -0.22 0.88 13.99
CA ILE A 53 0.51 1.04 15.24
C ILE A 53 -0.51 1.38 16.33
N TYR A 54 -0.55 0.56 17.37
CA TYR A 54 -1.37 0.74 18.56
C TYR A 54 -0.53 1.04 19.79
N ASP A 55 -1.13 1.77 20.71
CA ASP A 55 -0.66 1.94 22.09
C ASP A 55 -1.86 1.67 23.02
N GLY A 56 -1.93 0.47 23.57
CA GLY A 56 -3.12 0.00 24.23
C GLY A 56 -4.32 -0.07 23.29
N PHE A 57 -5.35 0.72 23.57
CA PHE A 57 -6.56 0.83 22.71
C PHE A 57 -6.49 2.01 21.73
N ASP A 58 -5.46 2.84 21.80
CA ASP A 58 -5.31 3.99 20.91
C ASP A 58 -4.56 3.62 19.65
N THR A 59 -5.17 3.87 18.50
CA THR A 59 -4.47 3.77 17.23
C THR A 59 -3.57 4.97 17.05
N ARG A 60 -2.27 4.76 16.91
CA ARG A 60 -1.29 5.83 16.66
C ARG A 60 -1.15 6.13 15.19
N MET A 61 -1.20 5.10 14.34
CA MET A 61 -1.05 5.23 12.90
C MET A 61 -1.77 4.09 12.16
N PHE A 62 -2.37 4.44 11.04
CA PHE A 62 -2.71 3.51 9.96
C PHE A 62 -1.77 3.76 8.78
N ALA A 63 -1.26 2.71 8.18
CA ALA A 63 -0.46 2.78 6.96
C ALA A 63 -0.93 1.77 5.94
N GLY A 64 -0.80 2.10 4.67
CA GLY A 64 -0.94 1.18 3.56
C GLY A 64 0.07 1.54 2.49
N ALA A 65 0.73 0.55 1.91
CA ALA A 65 1.69 0.78 0.85
C ALA A 65 1.44 -0.14 -0.33
N THR A 66 1.71 0.38 -1.53
CA THR A 66 1.67 -0.37 -2.78
C THR A 66 3.01 -0.25 -3.48
N PHE A 67 3.66 -1.39 -3.72
CA PHE A 67 4.88 -1.45 -4.51
C PHE A 67 4.55 -1.31 -6.00
N GLN A 68 5.17 -0.31 -6.65
CA GLN A 68 4.92 0.06 -8.04
C GLN A 68 5.78 -0.79 -8.98
N THR A 69 5.53 -2.11 -9.01
CA THR A 69 6.14 -3.01 -9.99
C THR A 69 5.67 -2.64 -11.41
N LEU A 70 6.40 -3.08 -12.45
CA LEU A 70 5.99 -2.81 -13.83
C LEU A 70 4.58 -3.33 -14.11
N ALA A 71 4.26 -4.55 -13.65
CA ALA A 71 2.93 -5.14 -13.83
C ALA A 71 1.82 -4.29 -13.19
N PHE A 72 2.04 -3.80 -11.97
CA PHE A 72 1.07 -2.95 -11.30
C PHE A 72 0.93 -1.57 -11.96
N ARG A 73 2.05 -0.95 -12.39
CA ARG A 73 2.04 0.32 -13.13
C ARG A 73 1.25 0.22 -14.43
N GLU A 74 1.48 -0.85 -15.21
CA GLU A 74 0.73 -1.09 -16.44
C GLU A 74 -0.76 -1.30 -16.18
N ALA A 75 -1.14 -2.09 -15.18
CA ALA A 75 -2.53 -2.28 -14.78
C ALA A 75 -3.19 -0.96 -14.33
N ARG A 76 -2.46 -0.12 -13.60
CA ARG A 76 -2.92 1.21 -13.18
C ARG A 76 -3.19 2.13 -14.39
N VAL A 77 -2.31 2.13 -15.39
CA VAL A 77 -2.51 2.90 -16.63
C VAL A 77 -3.73 2.40 -17.41
N GLN A 78 -3.90 1.07 -17.52
CA GLN A 78 -5.09 0.49 -18.17
C GLN A 78 -6.38 0.84 -17.42
N ARG A 79 -6.35 0.81 -16.09
CA ARG A 79 -7.48 1.23 -15.25
C ARG A 79 -7.80 2.72 -15.46
N LEU A 80 -6.79 3.59 -15.50
CA LEU A 80 -6.96 5.00 -15.80
C LEU A 80 -7.57 5.21 -17.19
N ALA A 81 -7.08 4.45 -18.19
CA ALA A 81 -7.59 4.52 -19.55
C ALA A 81 -9.08 4.17 -19.62
N GLN A 82 -9.54 3.18 -18.86
CA GLN A 82 -10.95 2.80 -18.79
C GLN A 82 -11.80 3.86 -18.09
N PHE A 83 -11.33 4.44 -16.97
CA PHE A 83 -12.06 5.51 -16.30
C PHE A 83 -12.21 6.78 -17.14
N GLN A 84 -11.18 7.11 -17.94
CA GLN A 84 -11.13 8.37 -18.68
C GLN A 84 -11.37 8.20 -20.19
N TYR A 85 -11.65 6.97 -20.66
CA TYR A 85 -11.79 6.66 -22.09
C TYR A 85 -10.63 7.18 -22.94
N LEU A 86 -9.38 6.96 -22.45
CA LEU A 86 -8.19 7.49 -23.11
C LEU A 86 -7.97 6.83 -24.48
N PRO A 87 -7.57 7.62 -25.51
CA PRO A 87 -7.20 7.07 -26.81
C PRO A 87 -5.88 6.29 -26.75
N LYS A 88 -5.75 5.26 -27.61
CA LYS A 88 -4.57 4.37 -27.63
C LYS A 88 -3.22 5.10 -27.61
N PRO A 89 -2.97 6.15 -28.42
CA PRO A 89 -1.68 6.84 -28.39
C PRO A 89 -1.35 7.43 -27.01
N ARG A 90 -2.35 7.93 -26.28
CA ARG A 90 -2.16 8.45 -24.93
C ARG A 90 -1.84 7.36 -23.93
N VAL A 91 -2.46 6.20 -24.07
CA VAL A 91 -2.15 5.02 -23.22
C VAL A 91 -0.71 4.57 -23.46
N GLU A 92 -0.26 4.48 -24.71
CA GLU A 92 1.10 4.10 -25.07
C GLU A 92 2.14 5.08 -24.51
N GLU A 93 1.87 6.38 -24.58
CA GLU A 93 2.73 7.43 -23.98
C GLU A 93 2.84 7.24 -22.47
N LEU A 94 1.73 7.01 -21.76
CA LEU A 94 1.72 6.79 -20.33
C LEU A 94 2.47 5.52 -19.95
N LEU A 95 2.28 4.42 -20.69
CA LEU A 95 3.01 3.16 -20.47
C LEU A 95 4.52 3.35 -20.68
N ALA A 96 4.92 4.09 -21.70
CA ALA A 96 6.34 4.37 -21.94
C ALA A 96 6.97 5.16 -20.77
N LYS A 97 6.25 6.14 -20.24
CA LYS A 97 6.67 6.92 -19.07
C LYS A 97 6.79 6.03 -17.82
N GLU A 98 5.80 5.20 -17.54
CA GLU A 98 5.82 4.31 -16.36
C GLU A 98 6.96 3.29 -16.43
N ARG A 99 7.28 2.77 -17.64
CA ARG A 99 8.42 1.88 -17.85
C ARG A 99 9.76 2.58 -17.59
N ALA A 100 9.89 3.82 -18.04
CA ALA A 100 11.10 4.62 -17.81
C ALA A 100 11.30 4.89 -16.31
N GLU A 101 10.25 5.30 -15.59
CA GLU A 101 10.32 5.53 -14.14
C GLU A 101 10.60 4.25 -13.35
N GLU A 102 10.02 3.11 -13.77
CA GLU A 102 10.26 1.82 -13.12
C GLU A 102 11.71 1.38 -13.30
N ALA A 103 12.34 1.66 -14.42
CA ALA A 103 13.74 1.31 -14.66
C ALA A 103 14.74 2.03 -13.73
N GLU A 104 14.39 3.20 -13.21
CA GLU A 104 15.27 4.01 -12.36
C GLU A 104 15.19 3.68 -10.88
N PHE A 105 13.95 3.43 -10.37
CA PHE A 105 13.70 3.31 -8.93
C PHE A 105 12.77 2.14 -8.61
N HIS A 106 12.98 1.55 -7.42
CA HIS A 106 11.93 0.84 -6.72
C HIS A 106 11.05 1.86 -6.01
N GLU A 107 9.78 1.96 -6.38
CA GLU A 107 8.88 2.98 -5.88
C GLU A 107 7.72 2.38 -5.09
N PHE A 108 7.38 3.00 -3.96
CA PHE A 108 6.17 2.72 -3.19
C PHE A 108 5.26 3.94 -3.17
N TRP A 109 3.97 3.71 -3.33
CA TRP A 109 2.96 4.66 -2.91
C TRP A 109 2.50 4.30 -1.50
N LEU A 110 2.75 5.20 -0.56
CA LEU A 110 2.46 5.03 0.85
C LEU A 110 1.35 6.00 1.23
N GLY A 111 0.25 5.47 1.76
CA GLY A 111 -0.77 6.25 2.44
C GLY A 111 -0.62 6.09 3.94
N VAL A 112 -0.73 7.19 4.68
CA VAL A 112 -0.69 7.17 6.15
C VAL A 112 -1.78 8.05 6.73
N HIS A 113 -2.27 7.66 7.88
CA HIS A 113 -3.05 8.48 8.79
C HIS A 113 -2.44 8.36 10.18
N VAL A 114 -1.90 9.45 10.68
CA VAL A 114 -1.34 9.52 12.04
C VAL A 114 -2.34 10.29 12.89
N ASN A 115 -2.66 9.77 14.07
CA ASN A 115 -3.66 10.37 14.95
C ASN A 115 -3.27 11.80 15.39
N ASP A 116 -1.97 12.03 15.58
CA ASP A 116 -1.43 13.36 15.79
C ASP A 116 -0.81 13.89 14.50
N TYR A 117 -1.48 14.84 13.86
CA TYR A 117 -1.08 15.43 12.57
C TYR A 117 0.33 16.06 12.59
N ARG A 118 0.89 16.40 13.76
CA ARG A 118 2.25 16.92 13.89
C ARG A 118 3.31 15.92 13.44
N PHE A 119 2.97 14.63 13.46
CA PHE A 119 3.83 13.54 13.05
C PHE A 119 3.53 13.00 11.64
N GLU A 120 2.72 13.71 10.85
CA GLU A 120 2.51 13.43 9.41
C GLU A 120 3.61 14.05 8.55
N ASP A 121 4.88 13.83 8.89
CA ASP A 121 6.00 14.56 8.30
C ASP A 121 7.12 13.66 7.79
N PHE A 122 6.78 12.48 7.28
CA PHE A 122 7.72 11.42 6.85
C PHE A 122 8.85 11.89 5.91
N GLY A 123 8.63 12.91 5.11
CA GLY A 123 9.62 13.46 4.19
C GLY A 123 10.43 14.64 4.75
N ARG A 124 10.24 15.06 6.00
CA ARG A 124 10.97 16.19 6.58
C ARG A 124 12.32 15.75 7.17
N LYS A 125 13.29 16.68 7.17
CA LYS A 125 14.63 16.43 7.70
C LYS A 125 14.65 16.04 9.18
N ASN A 126 13.72 16.58 9.98
CA ASN A 126 13.61 16.35 11.43
C ASN A 126 12.39 15.50 11.78
N THR A 127 11.99 14.61 10.88
CA THR A 127 10.91 13.66 11.16
C THR A 127 11.28 12.71 12.29
N ILE A 128 10.27 12.26 13.06
CA ILE A 128 10.46 11.19 14.03
C ILE A 128 10.52 9.79 13.37
N TRP A 129 10.18 9.70 12.08
CA TRP A 129 10.05 8.45 11.36
C TRP A 129 11.35 8.06 10.68
N ARG A 130 11.78 6.83 10.89
CA ARG A 130 12.75 6.13 10.06
C ARG A 130 12.01 5.20 9.12
N MET A 131 12.28 5.29 7.85
CA MET A 131 11.71 4.43 6.81
C MET A 131 12.83 3.66 6.12
N VAL A 132 12.67 2.35 5.97
CA VAL A 132 13.64 1.50 5.27
C VAL A 132 12.94 0.42 4.45
N LEU A 133 13.56 0.06 3.35
CA LEU A 133 13.22 -1.13 2.59
C LEU A 133 14.06 -2.29 3.12
N LEU A 134 13.39 -3.34 3.59
CA LEU A 134 14.02 -4.58 4.00
C LEU A 134 13.92 -5.58 2.87
N THR A 135 15.06 -6.11 2.48
CA THR A 135 15.19 -7.21 1.53
C THR A 135 15.84 -8.40 2.23
N PRO A 136 15.86 -9.59 1.63
CA PRO A 136 16.52 -10.75 2.25
C PRO A 136 18.00 -10.54 2.56
N SER A 137 18.65 -9.57 1.92
CA SER A 137 20.11 -9.35 2.03
C SER A 137 20.50 -8.06 2.74
N MET A 138 19.61 -7.06 2.82
CA MET A 138 19.99 -5.73 3.32
C MET A 138 18.81 -4.86 3.76
N GLU A 139 19.12 -3.80 4.52
CA GLU A 139 18.26 -2.65 4.76
C GLU A 139 18.74 -1.48 3.90
N VAL A 140 17.81 -0.79 3.24
CA VAL A 140 18.12 0.36 2.38
C VAL A 140 17.24 1.54 2.76
N GLU A 141 17.84 2.72 2.92
CA GLU A 141 17.11 3.96 3.13
C GLU A 141 16.57 4.51 1.81
N PRO A 142 15.43 5.23 1.82
CA PRO A 142 14.89 5.80 0.60
C PRO A 142 15.81 6.89 0.04
N ALA A 143 15.97 6.90 -1.27
CA ALA A 143 16.63 7.99 -2.00
C ALA A 143 15.79 9.28 -1.95
N SER A 144 14.46 9.14 -1.90
CA SER A 144 13.54 10.28 -1.74
C SER A 144 12.21 9.87 -1.12
N ILE A 145 11.64 10.78 -0.34
CA ILE A 145 10.26 10.71 0.17
C ILE A 145 9.57 12.02 -0.21
N GLU A 146 8.62 11.93 -1.11
CA GLU A 146 7.85 13.08 -1.60
C GLU A 146 6.44 13.05 -1.05
N ARG A 147 6.01 14.13 -0.43
CA ARG A 147 4.63 14.30 0.04
C ARG A 147 3.73 14.71 -1.11
N LEU A 148 2.79 13.84 -1.50
CA LEU A 148 1.82 14.10 -2.57
C LEU A 148 0.58 14.85 -2.08
N GLY A 149 0.38 14.92 -0.77
CA GLY A 149 -0.73 15.62 -0.14
C GLY A 149 -1.84 14.69 0.35
N ARG A 150 -3.01 15.27 0.64
CA ARG A 150 -4.17 14.49 1.10
C ARG A 150 -4.71 13.60 -0.02
N SER A 151 -5.17 12.42 0.36
CA SER A 151 -5.80 11.52 -0.59
C SER A 151 -7.06 12.17 -1.18
N ASN A 152 -7.26 11.94 -2.46
CA ASN A 152 -8.43 12.41 -3.20
C ASN A 152 -9.12 11.23 -3.89
N LEU A 153 -10.26 11.49 -4.52
CA LEU A 153 -11.03 10.45 -5.19
C LEU A 153 -10.22 9.70 -6.27
N SER A 154 -9.39 10.41 -7.03
CA SER A 154 -8.52 9.80 -8.03
C SER A 154 -7.49 8.86 -7.40
N MET A 155 -6.81 9.26 -6.33
CA MET A 155 -5.88 8.39 -5.61
C MET A 155 -6.58 7.16 -5.04
N ARG A 156 -7.77 7.33 -4.43
CA ARG A 156 -8.54 6.22 -3.86
C ARG A 156 -9.03 5.22 -4.90
N SER A 157 -9.24 5.65 -6.15
CA SER A 157 -9.61 4.73 -7.23
C SER A 157 -8.49 3.75 -7.59
N PHE A 158 -7.23 4.07 -7.28
CA PHE A 158 -6.08 3.19 -7.49
C PHE A 158 -5.57 2.54 -6.19
N TYR A 159 -5.75 3.21 -5.05
CA TYR A 159 -5.25 2.80 -3.74
C TYR A 159 -6.38 2.84 -2.72
N PRO A 160 -7.29 1.86 -2.74
CA PRO A 160 -8.54 1.88 -1.95
C PRO A 160 -8.33 1.78 -0.43
N TYR A 161 -7.11 1.51 0.04
CA TYR A 161 -6.80 1.59 1.47
C TYR A 161 -6.76 3.03 2.00
N MET A 162 -6.59 4.03 1.13
CA MET A 162 -6.49 5.43 1.56
C MET A 162 -7.88 5.97 1.94
N GLY A 163 -8.04 6.40 3.18
CA GLY A 163 -9.21 7.19 3.61
C GLY A 163 -9.06 8.66 3.22
N VAL A 164 -10.14 9.44 3.35
CA VAL A 164 -10.17 10.87 2.97
C VAL A 164 -9.20 11.77 3.77
N PHE A 165 -8.81 11.36 4.97
CA PHE A 165 -7.89 12.10 5.83
C PHE A 165 -6.43 11.62 5.72
N TRP A 166 -6.17 10.62 4.89
CA TRP A 166 -4.85 10.08 4.73
C TRP A 166 -3.96 10.98 3.89
N ILE A 167 -2.68 10.99 4.22
CA ILE A 167 -1.64 11.67 3.44
C ILE A 167 -0.94 10.64 2.57
N ALA A 168 -0.81 10.95 1.30
CA ALA A 168 -0.09 10.13 0.34
C ALA A 168 1.36 10.60 0.19
N TYR A 169 2.26 9.64 0.11
CA TYR A 169 3.69 9.82 -0.14
C TYR A 169 4.14 8.94 -1.29
N ARG A 170 5.09 9.43 -2.07
CA ARG A 170 5.87 8.66 -3.02
C ARG A 170 7.24 8.42 -2.42
N VAL A 171 7.60 7.15 -2.25
CA VAL A 171 8.85 6.73 -1.64
C VAL A 171 9.67 5.99 -2.68
N ARG A 172 10.89 6.42 -2.92
CA ARG A 172 11.77 5.85 -3.94
C ARG A 172 13.05 5.31 -3.33
N PHE A 173 13.41 4.09 -3.74
CA PHE A 173 14.65 3.43 -3.37
C PHE A 173 15.49 3.21 -4.64
N PRO A 174 16.83 3.21 -4.56
CA PRO A 174 17.66 2.92 -5.71
C PRO A 174 17.45 1.47 -6.18
N LYS A 175 17.59 1.22 -7.47
CA LYS A 175 17.57 -0.15 -8.03
C LYS A 175 18.83 -0.93 -7.68
N VAL A 176 19.95 -0.22 -7.67
CA VAL A 176 21.28 -0.76 -7.39
C VAL A 176 22.01 0.15 -6.41
N LEU A 177 22.88 -0.41 -5.61
CA LEU A 177 23.81 0.33 -4.76
C LEU A 177 24.96 0.91 -5.58
N THR A 178 25.81 1.72 -4.95
CA THR A 178 26.98 2.34 -5.58
C THR A 178 28.01 1.34 -6.10
N ASP A 179 28.04 0.13 -5.54
CA ASP A 179 28.90 -0.98 -5.98
C ASP A 179 28.25 -1.84 -7.09
N GLY A 180 27.06 -1.47 -7.58
CA GLY A 180 26.32 -2.22 -8.59
C GLY A 180 25.45 -3.36 -8.05
N THR A 181 25.43 -3.60 -6.74
CA THR A 181 24.63 -4.66 -6.12
C THR A 181 23.14 -4.33 -6.25
N PRO A 182 22.28 -5.23 -6.78
CA PRO A 182 20.85 -5.03 -6.81
C PRO A 182 20.25 -4.92 -5.40
N VAL A 183 19.46 -3.89 -5.14
CA VAL A 183 18.78 -3.68 -3.85
C VAL A 183 17.77 -4.78 -3.58
N ILE A 184 16.96 -5.13 -4.57
CA ILE A 184 16.06 -6.28 -4.48
C ILE A 184 16.69 -7.42 -5.30
N PRO A 185 17.23 -8.47 -4.64
CA PRO A 185 17.84 -9.57 -5.36
C PRO A 185 16.83 -10.32 -6.22
N PRO A 186 17.27 -10.89 -7.37
CA PRO A 186 16.39 -11.65 -8.26
C PRO A 186 15.66 -12.81 -7.61
N THR A 187 16.13 -13.33 -6.51
CA THR A 187 15.56 -14.44 -5.76
C THR A 187 14.54 -14.01 -4.71
N ALA A 188 14.40 -12.69 -4.45
CA ALA A 188 13.46 -12.19 -3.46
C ALA A 188 12.01 -12.42 -3.91
N SER A 189 11.23 -13.10 -3.10
CA SER A 189 9.79 -13.26 -3.29
C SER A 189 9.01 -12.07 -2.70
N HIS A 190 9.52 -11.50 -1.61
CA HIS A 190 8.90 -10.41 -0.89
C HIS A 190 9.93 -9.39 -0.45
N VAL A 191 9.45 -8.17 -0.23
CA VAL A 191 10.16 -7.07 0.43
C VAL A 191 9.26 -6.46 1.50
N HIS A 192 9.86 -5.79 2.49
CA HIS A 192 9.10 -5.12 3.54
C HIS A 192 9.44 -3.64 3.56
N LEU A 193 8.43 -2.80 3.59
CA LEU A 193 8.58 -1.39 3.91
C LEU A 193 8.37 -1.23 5.42
N ARG A 194 9.45 -0.95 6.17
CA ARG A 194 9.39 -0.72 7.62
C ARG A 194 9.29 0.76 7.90
N LEU A 195 8.34 1.12 8.76
CA LEU A 195 8.17 2.43 9.37
C LEU A 195 8.44 2.29 10.86
N ALA A 196 9.37 3.08 11.41
CA ALA A 196 9.73 3.02 12.81
C ALA A 196 9.87 4.41 13.41
N SER A 197 9.37 4.59 14.64
CA SER A 197 9.45 5.84 15.40
C SER A 197 9.29 5.58 16.90
N THR A 198 9.30 6.64 17.69
CA THR A 198 8.93 6.57 19.11
C THR A 198 7.46 6.22 19.35
N LEU A 199 6.61 6.32 18.33
CA LEU A 199 5.20 5.90 18.40
C LEU A 199 5.02 4.39 18.19
N GLY A 200 6.06 3.68 17.77
CA GLY A 200 6.05 2.25 17.47
C GLY A 200 6.65 1.96 16.10
N HIS A 201 6.44 0.74 15.62
CA HIS A 201 6.89 0.31 14.30
C HIS A 201 5.80 -0.47 13.57
N ALA A 202 5.86 -0.42 12.25
CA ALA A 202 5.00 -1.17 11.35
C ALA A 202 5.81 -1.71 10.17
N GLU A 203 5.47 -2.89 9.69
CA GLU A 203 6.05 -3.49 8.49
C GLU A 203 4.95 -3.84 7.50
N LEU A 204 5.13 -3.39 6.26
CA LEU A 204 4.24 -3.68 5.14
C LEU A 204 4.97 -4.65 4.21
N ARG A 205 4.45 -5.87 4.11
CA ARG A 205 5.03 -6.95 3.33
C ARG A 205 4.35 -7.07 1.98
N VAL A 206 5.10 -6.92 0.90
CA VAL A 206 4.57 -7.02 -0.46
C VAL A 206 5.38 -7.98 -1.31
N HIS A 207 4.79 -8.51 -2.39
CA HIS A 207 5.54 -9.28 -3.36
C HIS A 207 6.56 -8.39 -4.07
N ALA A 208 7.75 -8.95 -4.31
CA ALA A 208 8.85 -8.26 -5.01
C ALA A 208 8.67 -8.26 -6.53
N ARG A 209 7.80 -9.13 -7.06
CA ARG A 209 7.51 -9.33 -8.49
C ARG A 209 6.09 -9.79 -8.71
#